data_d7295ce9f40c79112e9418496a6dc057
#
_entry.id   d7295ce9f40c79112e9418496a6dc057
#
_cell.length_a   1.000
_cell.length_b   1.000
_cell.length_c   1.000
_cell.angle_alpha   90.00
_cell.angle_beta   90.00
_cell.angle_gamma   90.00
#
_symmetry.space_group_name_H-M   'P 1'
#
loop_
_entity.id
_entity.type
_entity.pdbx_description
1 polymer ?
#
loop_
_entity_poly.entity_id
_entity_poly.type
_entity_poly.pdbx_seq_one_letter_code
_entity_poly.pdbx_strand_id
1 'polypeptide(L)'
;MFNQIIEDSFNNTVRKHVIAFGSLFNSIYVQTVRSSGVEKTRVPLSYGPKEKFIQRIISESGITDQTHVQMSLPRMGFEMGGLQYDPSRRINKLKKIEKTTNGKNLVSYSESPYIYSFNLYIFTRSSDHNFQIVEQIVPF
;
A
#
# COMPACT_ATOMS: atom_id res chain seq x y z
N MET A 1 -16.23 -29.62 -13.78
CA MET A 1 -16.34 -28.45 -14.68
C MET A 1 -16.17 -27.12 -13.96
N PHE A 2 -16.63 -26.95 -12.73
CA PHE A 2 -16.40 -25.70 -11.97
C PHE A 2 -14.98 -25.50 -11.44
N ASN A 3 -14.22 -26.56 -11.15
CA ASN A 3 -12.84 -26.43 -10.62
C ASN A 3 -11.82 -25.90 -11.64
N GLN A 4 -12.00 -26.16 -12.94
CA GLN A 4 -11.08 -25.64 -13.97
C GLN A 4 -11.17 -24.11 -14.19
N ILE A 5 -12.32 -23.50 -13.87
CA ILE A 5 -12.51 -22.04 -14.05
C ILE A 5 -11.80 -21.26 -12.95
N ILE A 6 -11.54 -21.86 -11.80
CA ILE A 6 -10.93 -21.20 -10.63
C ILE A 6 -9.42 -21.30 -10.64
N GLU A 7 -8.85 -22.39 -11.16
CA GLU A 7 -7.39 -22.65 -11.13
C GLU A 7 -6.57 -21.74 -12.04
N ASP A 8 -7.13 -21.26 -13.16
CA ASP A 8 -6.37 -20.49 -14.18
C ASP A 8 -6.54 -18.96 -14.06
N SER A 9 -7.29 -18.44 -13.08
CA SER A 9 -7.62 -17.00 -12.99
C SER A 9 -6.77 -16.19 -12.03
N PHE A 10 -5.72 -16.76 -11.45
CA PHE A 10 -4.86 -16.09 -10.49
C PHE A 10 -3.79 -15.21 -11.18
N ASN A 11 -4.14 -13.95 -11.48
CA ASN A 11 -3.27 -12.99 -12.19
C ASN A 11 -2.45 -12.08 -11.28
N ASN A 12 -2.45 -12.30 -9.97
CA ASN A 12 -1.78 -11.44 -8.96
C ASN A 12 -2.22 -9.96 -9.03
N THR A 13 -3.42 -9.66 -9.51
CA THR A 13 -3.89 -8.30 -9.75
C THR A 13 -3.94 -7.49 -8.46
N VAL A 14 -4.53 -8.04 -7.39
CA VAL A 14 -4.59 -7.38 -6.08
C VAL A 14 -3.20 -7.07 -5.55
N ARG A 15 -2.28 -8.04 -5.63
CA ARG A 15 -0.89 -7.85 -5.21
C ARG A 15 -0.19 -6.73 -5.97
N LYS A 16 -0.41 -6.62 -7.27
CA LYS A 16 0.13 -5.54 -8.11
C LYS A 16 -0.37 -4.18 -7.66
N HIS A 17 -1.66 -4.05 -7.31
CA HIS A 17 -2.23 -2.79 -6.80
C HIS A 17 -1.68 -2.43 -5.42
N VAL A 18 -1.49 -3.40 -4.52
CA VAL A 18 -0.84 -3.17 -3.22
C VAL A 18 0.60 -2.66 -3.40
N ILE A 19 1.37 -3.27 -4.30
CA ILE A 19 2.75 -2.84 -4.60
C ILE A 19 2.75 -1.44 -5.23
N ALA A 20 1.85 -1.17 -6.17
CA ALA A 20 1.72 0.14 -6.81
C ALA A 20 1.41 1.23 -5.78
N PHE A 21 0.46 1.00 -4.87
CA PHE A 21 0.16 1.94 -3.78
C PHE A 21 1.38 2.19 -2.90
N GLY A 22 2.08 1.14 -2.46
CA GLY A 22 3.29 1.28 -1.65
C GLY A 22 4.41 2.05 -2.36
N SER A 23 4.52 1.93 -3.69
CA SER A 23 5.53 2.66 -4.47
C SER A 23 5.30 4.18 -4.51
N LEU A 24 4.05 4.64 -4.44
CA LEU A 24 3.72 6.07 -4.43
C LEU A 24 4.29 6.80 -3.21
N PHE A 25 4.29 6.16 -2.04
CA PHE A 25 4.69 6.78 -0.78
C PHE A 25 6.06 6.31 -0.26
N ASN A 26 6.86 5.67 -1.09
CA ASN A 26 8.14 5.10 -0.69
C ASN A 26 9.28 6.14 -0.62
N SER A 27 9.07 7.36 -1.11
CA SER A 27 10.08 8.41 -1.19
C SER A 27 9.78 9.61 -0.29
N ILE A 28 9.25 9.37 0.91
CA ILE A 28 8.94 10.40 1.90
C ILE A 28 10.11 10.56 2.85
N TYR A 29 10.46 11.82 3.17
CA TYR A 29 11.56 12.19 4.04
C TYR A 29 11.11 13.18 5.09
N VAL A 30 11.72 13.11 6.28
CA VAL A 30 11.59 14.13 7.32
C VAL A 30 12.93 14.82 7.53
N GLN A 31 12.88 16.10 7.90
CA GLN A 31 14.05 16.91 8.24
C GLN A 31 14.05 17.18 9.74
N THR A 32 15.17 16.89 10.38
CA THR A 32 15.39 17.20 11.79
C THR A 32 16.51 18.23 11.88
N VAL A 33 16.22 19.37 12.48
CA VAL A 33 17.22 20.42 12.75
C VAL A 33 17.97 20.03 14.03
N ARG A 34 19.29 19.82 13.91
CA ARG A 34 20.20 19.59 15.03
C ARG A 34 21.24 20.70 15.09
N SER A 35 21.93 20.82 16.22
CA SER A 35 23.06 21.76 16.37
C SER A 35 24.17 21.58 15.34
N SER A 36 24.28 20.38 14.77
CA SER A 36 25.24 20.02 13.70
C SER A 36 24.74 20.30 12.29
N GLY A 37 23.49 20.74 12.11
CA GLY A 37 22.86 20.98 10.79
C GLY A 37 21.51 20.29 10.61
N VAL A 38 21.00 20.32 9.37
CA VAL A 38 19.73 19.68 8.99
C VAL A 38 20.01 18.26 8.54
N GLU A 39 19.47 17.29 9.28
CA GLU A 39 19.52 15.88 8.93
C GLU A 39 18.23 15.48 8.21
N LYS A 40 18.38 14.87 7.02
CA LYS A 40 17.25 14.36 6.21
C LYS A 40 17.18 12.85 6.35
N THR A 41 16.08 12.34 6.92
CA THR A 41 15.87 10.92 7.16
C THR A 41 14.72 10.41 6.33
N ARG A 42 14.89 9.28 5.62
CA ARG A 42 13.83 8.61 4.89
C ARG A 42 12.86 7.92 5.86
N VAL A 43 11.56 8.07 5.60
CA VAL A 43 10.50 7.39 6.36
C VAL A 43 10.23 6.02 5.74
N PRO A 44 10.52 4.91 6.43
CA PRO A 44 10.26 3.58 5.91
C PRO A 44 8.75 3.30 5.86
N LEU A 45 8.29 2.66 4.77
CA LEU A 45 6.92 2.23 4.57
C LEU A 45 6.85 0.69 4.60
N SER A 46 5.84 0.15 5.28
CA SER A 46 5.62 -1.31 5.35
C SER A 46 4.15 -1.65 5.20
N TYR A 47 3.86 -2.81 4.58
CA TYR A 47 2.50 -3.35 4.50
C TYR A 47 2.17 -4.18 5.73
N GLY A 48 1.03 -3.93 6.34
CA GLY A 48 0.52 -4.71 7.46
C GLY A 48 -0.59 -4.00 8.23
N PRO A 49 -1.34 -4.74 9.07
CA PRO A 49 -2.41 -4.19 9.87
C PRO A 49 -1.86 -3.23 10.94
N LYS A 50 -2.65 -2.20 11.24
CA LYS A 50 -2.32 -1.12 12.19
C LYS A 50 -1.92 -1.68 13.57
N GLU A 51 -2.62 -2.69 14.03
CA GLU A 51 -2.43 -3.30 15.34
C GLU A 51 -1.03 -3.90 15.50
N LYS A 52 -0.47 -4.50 14.45
CA LYS A 52 0.91 -5.02 14.46
C LYS A 52 1.94 -3.93 14.71
N PHE A 53 1.77 -2.76 14.12
CA PHE A 53 2.67 -1.63 14.33
C PHE A 53 2.55 -1.09 15.75
N ILE A 54 1.32 -0.94 16.26
CA ILE A 54 1.05 -0.47 17.63
C ILE A 54 1.62 -1.44 18.65
N GLN A 55 1.39 -2.75 18.50
CA GLN A 55 1.94 -3.76 19.41
C GLN A 55 3.46 -3.73 19.47
N ARG A 56 4.13 -3.55 18.32
CA ARG A 56 5.59 -3.43 18.29
C ARG A 56 6.09 -2.18 19.01
N ILE A 57 5.42 -1.04 18.81
CA ILE A 57 5.79 0.22 19.48
C ILE A 57 5.60 0.09 21.00
N ILE A 58 4.51 -0.54 21.46
CA ILE A 58 4.22 -0.73 22.88
C ILE A 58 5.17 -1.75 23.52
N SER A 59 5.45 -2.86 22.86
CA SER A 59 6.33 -3.91 23.39
C SER A 59 7.78 -3.41 23.55
N GLU A 60 8.22 -2.47 22.73
CA GLU A 60 9.56 -1.87 22.82
C GLU A 60 9.70 -0.87 23.98
N SER A 61 8.60 -0.30 24.46
CA SER A 61 8.65 0.65 25.59
C SER A 61 8.81 -0.01 26.97
N GLY A 62 8.70 -1.34 27.07
CA GLY A 62 8.65 -2.06 28.35
C GLY A 62 9.71 -3.14 28.59
N ILE A 63 10.68 -3.36 27.68
CA ILE A 63 11.57 -4.54 27.78
C ILE A 63 13.04 -4.17 27.86
N THR A 64 13.66 -4.67 28.94
CA THR A 64 15.10 -4.57 29.28
C THR A 64 15.95 -5.63 28.54
N ASP A 65 15.40 -6.37 27.58
CA ASP A 65 16.09 -7.50 26.93
C ASP A 65 16.68 -7.10 25.56
N GLN A 66 17.97 -7.35 25.39
CA GLN A 66 18.87 -6.86 24.33
C GLN A 66 18.63 -7.46 22.92
N THR A 67 17.57 -8.23 22.69
CA THR A 67 17.35 -8.99 21.45
C THR A 67 16.25 -8.46 20.54
N HIS A 68 15.59 -7.36 20.88
CA HIS A 68 14.52 -6.81 20.05
C HIS A 68 15.00 -5.72 19.11
N VAL A 69 14.76 -5.92 17.82
CA VAL A 69 15.00 -4.92 16.77
C VAL A 69 14.11 -3.69 17.04
N GLN A 70 14.72 -2.63 17.55
CA GLN A 70 14.02 -1.37 17.82
C GLN A 70 13.35 -0.85 16.55
N MET A 71 12.06 -0.62 16.62
CA MET A 71 11.32 -0.01 15.54
C MET A 71 11.62 1.49 15.51
N SER A 72 12.47 1.93 14.58
CA SER A 72 12.80 3.34 14.43
C SER A 72 11.57 4.14 13.99
N LEU A 73 11.29 5.24 14.68
CA LEU A 73 10.32 6.27 14.30
C LEU A 73 11.07 7.48 13.70
N PRO A 74 10.55 8.17 12.69
CA PRO A 74 9.22 8.03 12.08
C PRO A 74 9.09 6.82 11.14
N ARG A 75 7.87 6.29 11.03
CA ARG A 75 7.55 5.15 10.17
C ARG A 75 6.12 5.26 9.62
N MET A 76 5.90 4.69 8.46
CA MET A 76 4.56 4.55 7.89
C MET A 76 4.18 3.08 7.71
N GLY A 77 2.91 2.80 7.86
CA GLY A 77 2.31 1.51 7.56
C GLY A 77 1.07 1.69 6.68
N PHE A 78 0.76 0.70 5.86
CA PHE A 78 -0.48 0.71 5.09
C PHE A 78 -1.09 -0.68 5.01
N GLU A 79 -2.39 -0.71 4.84
CA GLU A 79 -3.15 -1.94 4.62
C GLU A 79 -4.26 -1.73 3.61
N MET A 80 -4.70 -2.80 2.98
CA MET A 80 -5.88 -2.78 2.12
C MET A 80 -7.12 -2.83 3.01
N GLY A 81 -7.94 -1.76 2.98
CA GLY A 81 -9.15 -1.64 3.78
C GLY A 81 -10.35 -2.33 3.15
N GLY A 82 -10.39 -2.42 1.81
CA GLY A 82 -11.51 -3.06 1.13
C GLY A 82 -11.44 -3.05 -0.38
N LEU A 83 -12.33 -3.82 -0.97
CA LEU A 83 -12.56 -3.92 -2.40
C LEU A 83 -14.06 -3.80 -2.66
N GLN A 84 -14.46 -2.77 -3.42
CA GLN A 84 -15.86 -2.49 -3.71
C GLN A 84 -16.08 -2.39 -5.22
N TYR A 85 -17.18 -2.98 -5.71
CA TYR A 85 -17.61 -2.79 -7.10
C TYR A 85 -18.12 -1.36 -7.30
N ASP A 86 -17.69 -0.72 -8.41
CA ASP A 86 -18.15 0.62 -8.79
C ASP A 86 -19.24 0.55 -9.87
N PRO A 87 -20.51 0.70 -9.51
CA PRO A 87 -21.61 0.64 -10.48
C PRO A 87 -21.65 1.87 -11.41
N SER A 88 -21.07 2.99 -11.01
CA SER A 88 -21.09 4.24 -11.78
C SER A 88 -20.22 4.16 -13.06
N ARG A 89 -19.16 3.34 -13.00
CA ARG A 89 -18.24 3.09 -14.12
C ARG A 89 -18.54 1.81 -14.89
N ARG A 90 -19.75 1.28 -14.77
CA ARG A 90 -20.15 0.02 -15.40
C ARG A 90 -20.01 0.09 -16.92
N ILE A 91 -19.17 -0.79 -17.48
CA ILE A 91 -18.98 -0.96 -18.92
C ILE A 91 -19.94 -2.07 -19.41
N ASN A 92 -20.31 -2.01 -20.70
CA ASN A 92 -21.16 -3.01 -21.32
C ASN A 92 -20.50 -4.41 -21.24
N LYS A 93 -21.15 -5.34 -20.54
CA LYS A 93 -20.67 -6.73 -20.34
C LYS A 93 -20.60 -7.53 -21.65
N LEU A 94 -21.30 -7.11 -22.68
CA LEU A 94 -21.30 -7.77 -23.99
C LEU A 94 -20.12 -7.36 -24.88
N LYS A 95 -19.34 -6.35 -24.48
CA LYS A 95 -18.18 -5.93 -25.24
C LYS A 95 -17.06 -6.97 -25.10
N LYS A 96 -16.78 -7.66 -26.19
CA LYS A 96 -15.63 -8.56 -26.33
C LYS A 96 -14.53 -7.83 -27.10
N ILE A 97 -13.30 -8.00 -26.63
CA ILE A 97 -12.10 -7.52 -27.34
C ILE A 97 -11.43 -8.77 -27.89
N GLU A 98 -11.43 -8.90 -29.22
CA GLU A 98 -10.76 -9.98 -29.91
C GLU A 98 -9.38 -9.50 -30.38
N LYS A 99 -8.34 -10.24 -30.01
CA LYS A 99 -6.97 -9.99 -30.46
C LYS A 99 -6.40 -11.26 -31.05
N THR A 100 -6.05 -11.22 -32.32
CA THR A 100 -5.35 -12.33 -32.99
C THR A 100 -3.86 -12.12 -32.83
N THR A 101 -3.20 -13.09 -32.17
CA THR A 101 -1.74 -13.10 -32.02
C THR A 101 -1.23 -14.49 -32.37
N ASN A 102 -0.28 -14.58 -33.31
CA ASN A 102 0.30 -15.85 -33.76
C ASN A 102 -0.74 -16.90 -34.23
N GLY A 103 -1.79 -16.48 -34.95
CA GLY A 103 -2.84 -17.38 -35.43
C GLY A 103 -3.81 -17.90 -34.38
N LYS A 104 -3.70 -17.44 -33.12
CA LYS A 104 -4.63 -17.75 -32.05
C LYS A 104 -5.52 -16.54 -31.76
N ASN A 105 -6.84 -16.75 -31.74
CA ASN A 105 -7.80 -15.74 -31.36
C ASN A 105 -7.94 -15.72 -29.84
N LEU A 106 -7.48 -14.64 -29.20
CA LEU A 106 -7.66 -14.37 -27.79
C LEU A 106 -8.90 -13.49 -27.64
N VAL A 107 -9.90 -13.97 -26.90
CA VAL A 107 -11.10 -13.21 -26.56
C VAL A 107 -10.98 -12.75 -25.11
N SER A 108 -10.97 -11.44 -24.91
CA SER A 108 -11.04 -10.83 -23.58
C SER A 108 -12.41 -10.20 -23.39
N TYR A 109 -12.99 -10.42 -22.23
CA TYR A 109 -14.22 -9.75 -21.82
C TYR A 109 -13.91 -8.35 -21.29
N SER A 110 -14.92 -7.47 -21.32
CA SER A 110 -14.81 -6.13 -20.76
C SER A 110 -14.47 -6.17 -19.28
N GLU A 111 -13.58 -5.27 -18.88
CA GLU A 111 -13.11 -5.14 -17.49
C GLU A 111 -14.25 -4.73 -16.55
N SER A 112 -14.22 -5.22 -15.33
CA SER A 112 -15.16 -4.81 -14.28
C SER A 112 -14.50 -3.75 -13.40
N PRO A 113 -15.15 -2.59 -13.17
CA PRO A 113 -14.58 -1.53 -12.36
C PRO A 113 -14.70 -1.85 -10.86
N TYR A 114 -13.58 -1.76 -10.14
CA TYR A 114 -13.51 -1.92 -8.69
C TYR A 114 -12.74 -0.77 -8.06
N ILE A 115 -13.16 -0.36 -6.87
CA ILE A 115 -12.49 0.62 -6.03
C ILE A 115 -11.69 -0.14 -4.98
N TYR A 116 -10.38 0.09 -4.93
CA TYR A 116 -9.50 -0.39 -3.89
C TYR A 116 -9.32 0.70 -2.84
N SER A 117 -9.70 0.41 -1.61
CA SER A 117 -9.48 1.33 -0.48
C SER A 117 -8.23 0.92 0.29
N PHE A 118 -7.35 1.88 0.54
CA PHE A 118 -6.15 1.68 1.34
C PHE A 118 -6.16 2.63 2.53
N ASN A 119 -5.76 2.13 3.70
CA ASN A 119 -5.52 2.91 4.88
C ASN A 119 -4.02 3.12 5.03
N LEU A 120 -3.58 4.37 5.15
CA LEU A 120 -2.20 4.75 5.39
C LEU A 120 -2.06 5.26 6.82
N TYR A 121 -1.11 4.73 7.57
CA TYR A 121 -0.85 5.07 8.96
C TYR A 121 0.52 5.71 9.11
N ILE A 122 0.59 6.77 9.89
CA ILE A 122 1.82 7.50 10.16
C ILE A 122 2.12 7.39 11.66
N PHE A 123 3.31 6.93 12.00
CA PHE A 123 3.80 6.81 13.37
C PHE A 123 5.01 7.71 13.56
N THR A 124 4.88 8.72 14.41
CA THR A 124 5.93 9.69 14.71
C THR A 124 6.02 9.96 16.20
N ARG A 125 7.18 10.41 16.67
CA ARG A 125 7.33 10.93 18.04
C ARG A 125 7.02 12.41 18.15
N SER A 126 7.25 13.16 17.07
CA SER A 126 7.10 14.62 17.01
C SER A 126 5.94 14.99 16.09
N SER A 127 5.14 15.97 16.49
CA SER A 127 4.08 16.55 15.66
C SER A 127 4.64 17.22 14.41
N ASP A 128 5.84 17.82 14.50
CA ASP A 128 6.51 18.45 13.36
C ASP A 128 6.81 17.43 12.24
N HIS A 129 7.36 16.27 12.57
CA HIS A 129 7.56 15.19 11.60
C HIS A 129 6.25 14.70 10.99
N ASN A 130 5.17 14.68 11.76
CA ASN A 130 3.87 14.29 11.24
C ASN A 130 3.36 15.29 10.20
N PHE A 131 3.47 16.59 10.47
CA PHE A 131 3.08 17.63 9.51
C PHE A 131 3.92 17.58 8.24
N GLN A 132 5.23 17.41 8.34
CA GLN A 132 6.12 17.26 7.19
C GLN A 132 5.74 16.07 6.30
N ILE A 133 5.31 14.94 6.88
CA ILE A 133 4.87 13.77 6.14
C ILE A 133 3.52 14.03 5.46
N VAL A 134 2.57 14.62 6.19
CA VAL A 134 1.22 14.91 5.66
C VAL A 134 1.29 15.89 4.51
N GLU A 135 2.11 16.93 4.59
CA GLU A 135 2.31 17.92 3.53
C GLU A 135 2.90 17.31 2.24
N GLN A 136 3.66 16.23 2.35
CA GLN A 136 4.19 15.50 1.20
C GLN A 136 3.16 14.54 0.57
N ILE A 137 2.15 14.11 1.33
CA ILE A 137 1.13 13.14 0.89
C ILE A 137 -0.09 13.83 0.29
N VAL A 138 -0.58 14.91 0.90
CA VAL A 138 -1.85 15.58 0.52
C VAL A 138 -1.92 16.03 -0.95
N PRO A 139 -0.82 16.44 -1.63
CA PRO A 139 -0.87 16.81 -3.05
C PRO A 139 -1.13 15.65 -4.01
N PHE A 140 -1.07 14.40 -3.58
CA PHE A 140 -1.36 13.20 -4.38
C PHE A 140 -2.79 12.73 -4.09
#